data_c03026076dd024745af5e9d82b6c9eeb
#
_entry.id   c03026076dd024745af5e9d82b6c9eeb
#
_cell.length_a   1.000
_cell.length_b   1.000
_cell.length_c   1.000
_cell.angle_alpha   90.00
_cell.angle_beta   90.00
_cell.angle_gamma   90.00
#
_symmetry.space_group_name_H-M   'P 1'
#
loop_
_entity.id
_entity.type
_entity.pdbx_description
1 polymer ?
#
loop_
_entity_poly.entity_id
_entity_poly.type
_entity_poly.pdbx_seq_one_letter_code
_entity_poly.pdbx_strand_id
1 'polypeptide(L)'
;MSALGTRPTRVAPRGGLRRALVLIIGTVLWPGLAQFLAGARRLGAVVMVAWVAWLTTVAVFWFRFRPDRVQLIDWLTDPDVLQVVRLLGLTLAVLWTFLFIDAWRLALVRSLGWWRLGVISVVNITIIALVTSTTYLGWTTVSASKTVVEQVFHETEVKSPLKGRYNILLLGVDSGAGRVGLRPDSINLVSIDAENGVPVMISLPRNLQNVPFAEDSPMRTVYPYGFNCGTECLLNAIHTTASNRTDLYPEAKDPGLEATIDAVEGVTGLRINYHVLVNMKGFSSLVDAVGGIEMEITEPIAMFGTEDAWKQIYIQPGRQRLNGKEALWYGRSRVQSDDYTRMGRQKCLMQAMLKQLSPEQVVLNAGQIAKSSAEMLRTDIPASELGAFGDLALKAKDRPIATLSVVPPRYSTVTPDFQQIRADIAALIAKSERQAKRKGAPEPAPTASTEPTTTATEPSTTPTTPSPSAANNTDDLSASC
;
A
#
# COMPACT_ATOMS: atom_id res chain seq x y z
N MET A 1 5.46 -20.65 -91.74
CA MET A 1 4.81 -21.43 -90.69
C MET A 1 5.18 -20.83 -89.38
N SER A 2 4.26 -20.02 -88.82
CA SER A 2 4.46 -19.24 -87.60
C SER A 2 4.18 -20.07 -86.36
N ALA A 3 5.10 -20.25 -85.46
CA ALA A 3 4.90 -20.81 -84.13
C ALA A 3 4.57 -19.69 -83.15
N LEU A 4 3.29 -19.57 -82.78
CA LEU A 4 2.80 -18.68 -81.76
C LEU A 4 3.21 -19.26 -80.38
N GLY A 5 4.21 -18.64 -79.74
CA GLY A 5 4.59 -18.93 -78.36
C GLY A 5 3.51 -18.42 -77.40
N THR A 6 2.77 -19.35 -76.78
CA THR A 6 1.83 -19.06 -75.68
C THR A 6 2.64 -18.60 -74.46
N ARG A 7 2.54 -17.34 -74.07
CA ARG A 7 3.05 -16.82 -72.78
C ARG A 7 2.31 -17.55 -71.66
N PRO A 8 3.00 -18.10 -70.65
CA PRO A 8 2.34 -18.66 -69.49
C PRO A 8 1.57 -17.55 -68.74
N THR A 9 0.28 -17.67 -68.69
CA THR A 9 -0.61 -16.85 -67.87
C THR A 9 -0.17 -17.03 -66.39
N ARG A 10 0.47 -16.02 -65.84
CA ARG A 10 0.64 -15.93 -64.38
C ARG A 10 -0.72 -15.91 -63.73
N VAL A 11 -1.15 -17.03 -63.17
CA VAL A 11 -2.32 -17.14 -62.32
C VAL A 11 -2.11 -16.17 -61.18
N ALA A 12 -2.87 -15.07 -61.16
CA ALA A 12 -2.87 -14.10 -60.05
C ALA A 12 -3.25 -14.87 -58.78
N PRO A 13 -2.49 -14.75 -57.68
CA PRO A 13 -2.83 -15.45 -56.48
C PRO A 13 -4.20 -14.95 -55.98
N ARG A 14 -5.16 -15.85 -55.90
CA ARG A 14 -6.50 -15.64 -55.30
C ARG A 14 -6.37 -15.42 -53.80
N GLY A 15 -5.79 -14.26 -53.38
CA GLY A 15 -5.57 -13.91 -52.00
C GLY A 15 -6.30 -12.61 -51.65
N GLY A 16 -7.64 -12.71 -51.51
CA GLY A 16 -8.49 -11.59 -51.16
C GLY A 16 -8.28 -11.09 -49.72
N LEU A 17 -9.18 -10.21 -49.27
CA LEU A 17 -9.23 -9.60 -47.93
C LEU A 17 -9.00 -10.64 -46.82
N ARG A 18 -9.49 -11.86 -46.92
CA ARG A 18 -9.24 -12.95 -45.95
C ARG A 18 -7.77 -13.26 -45.75
N ARG A 19 -6.97 -13.34 -46.81
CA ARG A 19 -5.51 -13.60 -46.66
C ARG A 19 -4.81 -12.45 -45.95
N ALA A 20 -5.18 -11.23 -46.31
CA ALA A 20 -4.59 -10.05 -45.67
C ALA A 20 -4.90 -9.98 -44.16
N LEU A 21 -6.16 -10.25 -43.79
CA LEU A 21 -6.57 -10.32 -42.39
C LEU A 21 -5.89 -11.46 -41.64
N VAL A 22 -5.75 -12.63 -42.24
CA VAL A 22 -5.05 -13.78 -41.66
C VAL A 22 -3.58 -13.43 -41.39
N LEU A 23 -2.90 -12.69 -42.25
CA LEU A 23 -1.53 -12.27 -42.06
C LEU A 23 -1.41 -11.29 -40.86
N ILE A 24 -2.31 -10.30 -40.79
CA ILE A 24 -2.26 -9.32 -39.70
C ILE A 24 -2.64 -9.96 -38.34
N ILE A 25 -3.73 -10.71 -38.29
CA ILE A 25 -4.18 -11.41 -37.07
C ILE A 25 -3.16 -12.48 -36.68
N GLY A 26 -2.58 -13.17 -37.66
CA GLY A 26 -1.52 -14.14 -37.43
C GLY A 26 -0.28 -13.51 -36.74
N THR A 27 0.06 -12.25 -37.09
CA THR A 27 1.15 -11.51 -36.43
C THR A 27 0.81 -11.14 -34.97
N VAL A 28 -0.48 -10.91 -34.66
CA VAL A 28 -0.92 -10.69 -33.27
C VAL A 28 -0.72 -11.94 -32.41
N LEU A 29 -1.19 -13.10 -32.94
CA LEU A 29 -1.17 -14.36 -32.20
C LEU A 29 0.23 -14.99 -32.15
N TRP A 30 0.98 -14.86 -33.26
CA TRP A 30 2.28 -15.49 -33.42
C TRP A 30 3.22 -14.61 -34.24
N PRO A 31 4.11 -13.84 -33.60
CA PRO A 31 5.09 -13.00 -34.27
C PRO A 31 5.91 -13.80 -35.29
N GLY A 32 6.05 -13.27 -36.52
CA GLY A 32 6.77 -13.95 -37.62
C GLY A 32 5.91 -14.85 -38.51
N LEU A 33 4.67 -15.20 -38.12
CA LEU A 33 3.82 -16.08 -38.93
C LEU A 33 3.43 -15.45 -40.27
N ALA A 34 3.14 -14.16 -40.31
CA ALA A 34 2.83 -13.45 -41.56
C ALA A 34 4.00 -13.50 -42.54
N GLN A 35 5.22 -13.24 -42.11
CA GLN A 35 6.45 -13.27 -42.90
C GLN A 35 6.70 -14.68 -43.43
N PHE A 36 6.50 -15.70 -42.59
CA PHE A 36 6.66 -17.10 -42.98
C PHE A 36 5.68 -17.49 -44.10
N LEU A 37 4.38 -17.19 -43.92
CA LEU A 37 3.31 -17.51 -44.88
C LEU A 37 3.38 -16.67 -46.18
N ALA A 38 3.90 -15.46 -46.11
CA ALA A 38 4.00 -14.58 -47.28
C ALA A 38 5.25 -14.82 -48.14
N GLY A 39 6.15 -15.76 -47.75
CA GLY A 39 7.29 -16.17 -48.54
C GLY A 39 8.66 -15.70 -48.04
N ALA A 40 8.70 -14.81 -47.03
CA ALA A 40 9.92 -14.46 -46.32
C ALA A 40 10.28 -15.52 -45.24
N ARG A 41 10.35 -16.80 -45.66
CA ARG A 41 10.42 -17.96 -44.76
C ARG A 41 11.58 -17.89 -43.76
N ARG A 42 12.75 -17.40 -44.17
CA ARG A 42 13.92 -17.29 -43.28
C ARG A 42 13.66 -16.29 -42.15
N LEU A 43 13.18 -15.09 -42.48
CA LEU A 43 12.88 -14.06 -41.47
C LEU A 43 11.76 -14.55 -40.53
N GLY A 44 10.65 -15.06 -41.10
CA GLY A 44 9.54 -15.59 -40.35
C GLY A 44 9.94 -16.71 -39.39
N ALA A 45 10.76 -17.68 -39.87
CA ALA A 45 11.26 -18.77 -39.02
C ALA A 45 12.14 -18.27 -37.87
N VAL A 46 13.08 -17.36 -38.15
CA VAL A 46 13.94 -16.76 -37.08
C VAL A 46 13.10 -16.08 -36.01
N VAL A 47 12.15 -15.25 -36.41
CA VAL A 47 11.27 -14.55 -35.45
C VAL A 47 10.42 -15.53 -34.62
N MET A 48 9.86 -16.56 -35.28
CA MET A 48 9.06 -17.60 -34.60
C MET A 48 9.89 -18.38 -33.60
N VAL A 49 11.11 -18.80 -33.98
CA VAL A 49 12.06 -19.51 -33.09
C VAL A 49 12.45 -18.63 -31.91
N ALA A 50 12.80 -17.36 -32.17
CA ALA A 50 13.11 -16.37 -31.11
C ALA A 50 11.94 -16.19 -30.14
N TRP A 51 10.72 -16.10 -30.64
CA TRP A 51 9.51 -16.00 -29.83
C TRP A 51 9.28 -17.23 -28.95
N VAL A 52 9.40 -18.43 -29.54
CA VAL A 52 9.29 -19.69 -28.78
C VAL A 52 10.40 -19.80 -27.73
N ALA A 53 11.63 -19.46 -28.08
CA ALA A 53 12.76 -19.45 -27.15
C ALA A 53 12.50 -18.47 -25.99
N TRP A 54 11.98 -17.25 -26.28
CA TRP A 54 11.62 -16.29 -25.26
C TRP A 54 10.50 -16.81 -24.34
N LEU A 55 9.40 -17.34 -24.89
CA LEU A 55 8.31 -17.94 -24.12
C LEU A 55 8.81 -19.11 -23.25
N THR A 56 9.67 -19.95 -23.81
CA THR A 56 10.26 -21.09 -23.09
C THR A 56 11.13 -20.60 -21.94
N THR A 57 11.94 -19.56 -22.18
CA THR A 57 12.78 -18.95 -21.13
C THR A 57 11.93 -18.39 -20.00
N VAL A 58 10.87 -17.64 -20.32
CA VAL A 58 9.93 -17.09 -19.32
C VAL A 58 9.24 -18.23 -18.56
N ALA A 59 8.78 -19.26 -19.25
CA ALA A 59 8.12 -20.41 -18.62
C ALA A 59 9.09 -21.17 -17.70
N VAL A 60 10.30 -21.50 -18.17
CA VAL A 60 11.33 -22.17 -17.37
C VAL A 60 11.69 -21.33 -16.14
N PHE A 61 11.89 -20.04 -16.33
CA PHE A 61 12.15 -19.11 -15.22
C PHE A 61 11.02 -19.16 -14.19
N TRP A 62 9.75 -19.01 -14.64
CA TRP A 62 8.58 -19.07 -13.76
C TRP A 62 8.47 -20.40 -13.01
N PHE A 63 8.61 -21.53 -13.70
CA PHE A 63 8.51 -22.85 -13.08
C PHE A 63 9.72 -23.19 -12.20
N ARG A 64 10.92 -22.70 -12.54
CA ARG A 64 12.16 -22.98 -11.79
C ARG A 64 12.26 -22.18 -10.51
N PHE A 65 11.87 -20.92 -10.56
CA PHE A 65 11.99 -20.02 -9.43
C PHE A 65 10.71 -19.98 -8.59
N ARG A 66 9.54 -20.22 -9.18
CA ARG A 66 8.23 -20.19 -8.50
C ARG A 66 8.19 -19.07 -7.47
N PRO A 67 8.35 -17.80 -7.87
CA PRO A 67 8.46 -16.70 -6.94
C PRO A 67 7.26 -16.70 -6.01
N ASP A 68 7.52 -16.64 -4.72
CA ASP A 68 6.48 -16.43 -3.74
C ASP A 68 5.97 -14.98 -3.80
N ARG A 69 4.96 -14.65 -3.01
CA ARG A 69 4.36 -13.32 -3.04
C ARG A 69 5.35 -12.23 -2.61
N VAL A 70 6.24 -12.55 -1.68
CA VAL A 70 7.28 -11.63 -1.18
C VAL A 70 8.23 -11.28 -2.31
N GLN A 71 8.79 -12.30 -2.99
CA GLN A 71 9.70 -12.11 -4.12
C GLN A 71 9.05 -11.34 -5.28
N LEU A 72 7.75 -11.58 -5.53
CA LEU A 72 7.02 -10.80 -6.55
C LEU A 72 6.90 -9.32 -6.17
N ILE A 73 6.62 -9.02 -4.91
CA ILE A 73 6.56 -7.64 -4.43
C ILE A 73 7.94 -7.00 -4.50
N ASP A 74 9.01 -7.70 -4.05
CA ASP A 74 10.39 -7.22 -4.14
C ASP A 74 10.77 -6.88 -5.59
N TRP A 75 10.45 -7.74 -6.56
CA TRP A 75 10.72 -7.45 -7.97
C TRP A 75 9.91 -6.26 -8.51
N LEU A 76 8.67 -6.06 -8.03
CA LEU A 76 7.81 -4.94 -8.42
C LEU A 76 8.22 -3.61 -7.75
N THR A 77 9.02 -3.67 -6.70
CA THR A 77 9.51 -2.50 -5.98
C THR A 77 10.99 -2.21 -6.25
N ASP A 78 11.74 -3.17 -6.80
CA ASP A 78 13.15 -3.00 -7.17
C ASP A 78 13.30 -2.07 -8.39
N PRO A 79 13.98 -0.91 -8.26
CA PRO A 79 14.16 0.05 -9.34
C PRO A 79 14.89 -0.51 -10.56
N ASP A 80 15.85 -1.43 -10.35
CA ASP A 80 16.64 -2.01 -11.43
C ASP A 80 15.83 -3.04 -12.21
N VAL A 81 15.06 -3.90 -11.51
CA VAL A 81 14.12 -4.83 -12.14
C VAL A 81 13.06 -4.06 -12.95
N LEU A 82 12.48 -3.01 -12.38
CA LEU A 82 11.52 -2.14 -13.08
C LEU A 82 12.13 -1.50 -14.33
N GLN A 83 13.39 -1.06 -14.27
CA GLN A 83 14.10 -0.50 -15.42
C GLN A 83 14.30 -1.55 -16.52
N VAL A 84 14.69 -2.77 -16.17
CA VAL A 84 14.85 -3.88 -17.12
C VAL A 84 13.53 -4.24 -17.78
N VAL A 85 12.45 -4.39 -16.99
CA VAL A 85 11.10 -4.67 -17.51
C VAL A 85 10.65 -3.59 -18.48
N ARG A 86 10.90 -2.32 -18.16
CA ARG A 86 10.59 -1.16 -18.99
C ARG A 86 11.31 -1.21 -20.34
N LEU A 87 12.62 -1.47 -20.35
CA LEU A 87 13.42 -1.57 -21.56
C LEU A 87 13.03 -2.75 -22.43
N LEU A 88 12.79 -3.91 -21.81
CA LEU A 88 12.32 -5.12 -22.52
C LEU A 88 10.94 -4.89 -23.17
N GLY A 89 10.01 -4.29 -22.42
CA GLY A 89 8.68 -3.95 -22.94
C GLY A 89 8.73 -3.01 -24.15
N LEU A 90 9.56 -1.96 -24.07
CA LEU A 90 9.76 -1.02 -25.18
C LEU A 90 10.38 -1.73 -26.40
N THR A 91 11.43 -2.50 -26.20
CA THR A 91 12.10 -3.24 -27.27
C THR A 91 11.15 -4.19 -27.98
N LEU A 92 10.34 -4.93 -27.21
CA LEU A 92 9.33 -5.84 -27.73
C LEU A 92 8.26 -5.08 -28.53
N ALA A 93 7.77 -3.96 -28.04
CA ALA A 93 6.77 -3.13 -28.73
C ALA A 93 7.30 -2.56 -30.06
N VAL A 94 8.56 -2.10 -30.10
CA VAL A 94 9.20 -1.63 -31.33
C VAL A 94 9.34 -2.75 -32.34
N LEU A 95 9.84 -3.92 -31.93
CA LEU A 95 9.97 -5.09 -32.80
C LEU A 95 8.60 -5.54 -33.32
N TRP A 96 7.59 -5.57 -32.48
CA TRP A 96 6.24 -5.98 -32.87
C TRP A 96 5.60 -4.98 -33.83
N THR A 97 5.76 -3.69 -33.58
CA THR A 97 5.31 -2.63 -34.52
C THR A 97 5.96 -2.81 -35.89
N PHE A 98 7.27 -3.09 -35.93
CA PHE A 98 7.97 -3.36 -37.18
C PHE A 98 7.39 -4.58 -37.92
N LEU A 99 7.08 -5.67 -37.21
CA LEU A 99 6.43 -6.86 -37.79
C LEU A 99 5.02 -6.54 -38.36
N PHE A 100 4.24 -5.68 -37.70
CA PHE A 100 2.95 -5.25 -38.23
C PHE A 100 3.06 -4.41 -39.49
N ILE A 101 4.03 -3.50 -39.56
CA ILE A 101 4.30 -2.70 -40.75
C ILE A 101 4.70 -3.62 -41.90
N ASP A 102 5.56 -4.59 -41.65
CA ASP A 102 6.01 -5.55 -42.66
C ASP A 102 4.87 -6.48 -43.10
N ALA A 103 4.07 -6.99 -42.16
CA ALA A 103 2.87 -7.79 -42.48
C ALA A 103 1.86 -6.99 -43.31
N TRP A 104 1.69 -5.70 -43.04
CA TRP A 104 0.89 -4.80 -43.86
C TRP A 104 1.44 -4.68 -45.28
N ARG A 105 2.75 -4.46 -45.45
CA ARG A 105 3.42 -4.42 -46.78
C ARG A 105 3.20 -5.71 -47.54
N LEU A 106 3.33 -6.88 -46.88
CA LEU A 106 3.13 -8.19 -47.47
C LEU A 106 1.63 -8.47 -47.83
N ALA A 107 0.72 -7.85 -47.10
CA ALA A 107 -0.71 -7.91 -47.34
C ALA A 107 -1.18 -7.03 -48.52
N LEU A 108 -0.39 -5.99 -48.90
CA LEU A 108 -0.67 -5.08 -50.00
C LEU A 108 -0.51 -5.80 -51.36
N VAL A 109 -1.53 -6.43 -51.84
CA VAL A 109 -1.55 -7.02 -53.21
C VAL A 109 -2.15 -6.01 -54.19
N ARG A 110 -1.43 -5.70 -55.25
CA ARG A 110 -1.84 -4.73 -56.32
C ARG A 110 -3.23 -5.03 -56.94
N SER A 111 -3.79 -6.19 -56.70
CA SER A 111 -5.12 -6.60 -57.19
C SER A 111 -6.29 -6.28 -56.24
N LEU A 112 -6.02 -5.73 -55.05
CA LEU A 112 -7.08 -5.33 -54.12
C LEU A 112 -7.61 -3.94 -54.48
N GLY A 113 -8.94 -3.83 -54.61
CA GLY A 113 -9.59 -2.51 -54.81
C GLY A 113 -9.32 -1.57 -53.62
N TRP A 114 -9.37 -0.26 -53.89
CA TRP A 114 -9.05 0.80 -52.96
C TRP A 114 -9.77 0.68 -51.59
N TRP A 115 -11.04 0.24 -51.60
CA TRP A 115 -11.84 0.07 -50.38
C TRP A 115 -11.29 -1.03 -49.45
N ARG A 116 -10.85 -2.16 -50.01
CA ARG A 116 -10.27 -3.28 -49.26
C ARG A 116 -8.90 -2.92 -48.69
N LEU A 117 -8.13 -2.14 -49.43
CA LEU A 117 -6.86 -1.58 -48.94
C LEU A 117 -7.11 -0.65 -47.76
N GLY A 118 -8.13 0.20 -47.83
CA GLY A 118 -8.55 1.06 -46.74
C GLY A 118 -8.88 0.26 -45.46
N VAL A 119 -9.67 -0.77 -45.56
CA VAL A 119 -10.05 -1.65 -44.43
C VAL A 119 -8.80 -2.29 -43.79
N ILE A 120 -7.92 -2.86 -44.60
CA ILE A 120 -6.70 -3.52 -44.10
C ILE A 120 -5.79 -2.50 -43.37
N SER A 121 -5.64 -1.30 -43.94
CA SER A 121 -4.82 -0.22 -43.33
C SER A 121 -5.42 0.26 -42.01
N VAL A 122 -6.75 0.48 -41.96
CA VAL A 122 -7.43 0.87 -40.71
C VAL A 122 -7.23 -0.18 -39.62
N VAL A 123 -7.45 -1.46 -39.94
CA VAL A 123 -7.26 -2.56 -38.96
C VAL A 123 -5.82 -2.59 -38.46
N ASN A 124 -4.84 -2.50 -39.36
CA ASN A 124 -3.43 -2.52 -38.96
C ASN A 124 -3.04 -1.31 -38.10
N ILE A 125 -3.48 -0.10 -38.48
CA ILE A 125 -3.26 1.11 -37.70
C ILE A 125 -3.91 1.00 -36.31
N THR A 126 -5.12 0.47 -36.22
CA THR A 126 -5.81 0.27 -34.95
C THR A 126 -5.04 -0.69 -34.05
N ILE A 127 -4.52 -1.80 -34.59
CA ILE A 127 -3.71 -2.74 -33.81
C ILE A 127 -2.42 -2.09 -33.34
N ILE A 128 -1.71 -1.39 -34.21
CA ILE A 128 -0.48 -0.65 -33.83
C ILE A 128 -0.78 0.39 -32.74
N ALA A 129 -1.87 1.16 -32.90
CA ALA A 129 -2.31 2.12 -31.89
C ALA A 129 -2.63 1.46 -30.54
N LEU A 130 -3.26 0.30 -30.56
CA LEU A 130 -3.55 -0.49 -29.34
C LEU A 130 -2.25 -0.95 -28.68
N VAL A 131 -1.33 -1.55 -29.43
CA VAL A 131 -0.02 -2.00 -28.90
C VAL A 131 0.79 -0.85 -28.32
N THR A 132 0.86 0.27 -29.05
CA THR A 132 1.59 1.45 -28.56
C THR A 132 0.93 2.08 -27.35
N SER A 133 -0.40 2.17 -27.30
CA SER A 133 -1.13 2.67 -26.15
C SER A 133 -0.94 1.79 -24.90
N THR A 134 -1.03 0.47 -25.03
CA THR A 134 -0.81 -0.45 -23.90
C THR A 134 0.64 -0.39 -23.40
N THR A 135 1.60 -0.28 -24.32
CA THR A 135 3.01 -0.10 -23.95
C THR A 135 3.25 1.24 -23.25
N TYR A 136 2.63 2.32 -23.74
CA TYR A 136 2.72 3.63 -23.12
C TYR A 136 2.09 3.64 -21.70
N LEU A 137 0.92 3.03 -21.53
CA LEU A 137 0.29 2.88 -20.22
C LEU A 137 1.18 2.06 -19.27
N GLY A 138 1.71 0.93 -19.73
CA GLY A 138 2.66 0.14 -18.95
C GLY A 138 3.92 0.93 -18.58
N TRP A 139 4.48 1.66 -19.54
CA TRP A 139 5.63 2.54 -19.31
C TRP A 139 5.36 3.60 -18.25
N THR A 140 4.23 4.31 -18.33
CA THR A 140 3.87 5.35 -17.36
C THR A 140 3.61 4.79 -15.97
N THR A 141 2.97 3.61 -15.86
CA THR A 141 2.73 2.93 -14.59
C THR A 141 4.05 2.52 -13.93
N VAL A 142 4.93 1.83 -14.67
CA VAL A 142 6.25 1.40 -14.15
C VAL A 142 7.11 2.60 -13.76
N SER A 143 7.11 3.68 -14.56
CA SER A 143 7.87 4.89 -14.25
C SER A 143 7.34 5.58 -12.99
N ALA A 144 6.03 5.62 -12.81
CA ALA A 144 5.41 6.18 -11.62
C ALA A 144 5.72 5.36 -10.36
N SER A 145 5.68 4.03 -10.46
CA SER A 145 6.05 3.14 -9.34
C SER A 145 7.51 3.36 -8.93
N LYS A 146 8.44 3.41 -9.90
CA LYS A 146 9.85 3.72 -9.64
C LYS A 146 10.02 5.05 -8.90
N THR A 147 9.36 6.11 -9.37
CA THR A 147 9.44 7.43 -8.75
C THR A 147 8.92 7.43 -7.30
N VAL A 148 7.84 6.70 -7.02
CA VAL A 148 7.32 6.56 -5.63
C VAL A 148 8.33 5.85 -4.75
N VAL A 149 8.87 4.72 -5.21
CA VAL A 149 9.85 3.96 -4.43
C VAL A 149 11.06 4.83 -4.12
N GLU A 150 11.63 5.53 -5.12
CA GLU A 150 12.81 6.38 -4.93
C GLU A 150 12.54 7.64 -4.08
N GLN A 151 11.34 8.20 -4.12
CA GLN A 151 11.02 9.44 -3.39
C GLN A 151 10.51 9.21 -1.97
N VAL A 152 9.80 8.13 -1.73
CA VAL A 152 9.18 7.82 -0.43
C VAL A 152 10.07 6.91 0.39
N PHE A 153 10.67 5.89 -0.25
CA PHE A 153 11.49 4.89 0.41
C PHE A 153 12.96 5.16 0.05
N HIS A 154 13.73 5.53 1.05
CA HIS A 154 15.15 5.81 0.87
C HIS A 154 15.96 4.53 1.12
N GLU A 155 17.17 4.47 0.58
CA GLU A 155 18.15 3.47 1.01
C GLU A 155 18.63 3.85 2.42
N THR A 156 18.02 3.24 3.40
CA THR A 156 18.39 3.34 4.81
C THR A 156 18.87 1.98 5.29
N GLU A 157 19.51 1.95 6.45
CA GLU A 157 19.98 0.71 7.04
C GLU A 157 18.80 -0.22 7.37
N VAL A 158 18.92 -1.49 6.99
CA VAL A 158 17.95 -2.52 7.32
C VAL A 158 18.03 -2.84 8.80
N LYS A 159 16.96 -2.61 9.53
CA LYS A 159 16.90 -2.85 10.98
C LYS A 159 16.27 -4.22 11.24
N SER A 160 16.98 -5.06 11.98
CA SER A 160 16.49 -6.39 12.39
C SER A 160 15.31 -6.29 13.38
N PRO A 161 14.41 -7.28 13.41
CA PRO A 161 13.32 -7.29 14.37
C PRO A 161 13.86 -7.37 15.81
N LEU A 162 13.29 -6.58 16.70
CA LEU A 162 13.66 -6.53 18.09
C LEU A 162 12.82 -7.52 18.90
N LYS A 163 13.46 -8.49 19.53
CA LYS A 163 12.78 -9.59 20.24
C LYS A 163 11.72 -10.30 19.38
N GLY A 164 12.02 -10.48 18.06
CA GLY A 164 11.11 -11.11 17.10
C GLY A 164 9.95 -10.23 16.62
N ARG A 165 9.98 -8.93 16.84
CA ARG A 165 8.92 -7.99 16.44
C ARG A 165 9.49 -6.76 15.76
N TYR A 166 8.75 -6.23 14.80
CA TYR A 166 8.97 -4.90 14.24
C TYR A 166 8.07 -3.89 14.91
N ASN A 167 8.65 -2.85 15.47
CA ASN A 167 7.93 -1.74 16.09
C ASN A 167 7.94 -0.55 15.14
N ILE A 168 6.78 -0.19 14.60
CA ILE A 168 6.61 0.85 13.59
C ILE A 168 5.81 1.99 14.20
N LEU A 169 6.41 3.18 14.27
CA LEU A 169 5.74 4.38 14.76
C LEU A 169 4.97 5.05 13.62
N LEU A 170 3.65 5.13 13.76
CA LEU A 170 2.76 5.81 12.80
C LEU A 170 2.40 7.20 13.36
N LEU A 171 2.80 8.25 12.65
CA LEU A 171 2.54 9.64 13.01
C LEU A 171 1.61 10.31 11.97
N GLY A 172 0.44 10.71 12.40
CA GLY A 172 -0.46 11.56 11.62
C GLY A 172 -0.22 13.02 11.97
N VAL A 173 0.21 13.84 10.99
CA VAL A 173 0.62 15.21 11.24
C VAL A 173 -0.26 16.22 10.50
N ASP A 174 -0.51 17.37 11.15
CA ASP A 174 -1.16 18.51 10.53
C ASP A 174 -0.09 19.53 10.08
N SER A 175 0.42 19.34 8.87
CA SER A 175 1.35 20.27 8.22
C SER A 175 0.59 21.17 7.23
N GLY A 176 -0.19 22.12 7.74
CA GLY A 176 -0.89 23.11 6.92
C GLY A 176 -0.08 24.38 6.69
N ALA A 177 -0.29 25.05 5.54
CA ALA A 177 0.27 26.37 5.27
C ALA A 177 -0.11 27.37 6.38
N GLY A 178 0.90 28.02 6.99
CA GLY A 178 0.70 29.01 8.06
C GLY A 178 0.85 28.46 9.48
N ARG A 179 1.20 27.19 9.68
CA ARG A 179 1.53 26.65 11.01
C ARG A 179 3.04 26.51 11.18
N VAL A 180 3.55 27.04 12.27
CA VAL A 180 4.96 26.91 12.66
C VAL A 180 5.14 25.58 13.41
N GLY A 181 6.01 24.72 12.89
CA GLY A 181 6.33 23.42 13.47
C GLY A 181 5.33 22.31 13.13
N LEU A 182 5.80 21.08 13.26
CA LEU A 182 5.03 19.87 13.01
C LEU A 182 4.52 19.34 14.34
N ARG A 183 3.20 19.13 14.45
CA ARG A 183 2.56 18.57 15.65
C ARG A 183 1.84 17.28 15.28
N PRO A 184 2.30 16.13 15.76
CA PRO A 184 1.57 14.87 15.57
C PRO A 184 0.25 14.90 16.35
N ASP A 185 -0.87 14.78 15.63
CA ASP A 185 -2.21 14.69 16.24
C ASP A 185 -2.69 13.24 16.38
N SER A 186 -2.01 12.30 15.72
CA SER A 186 -2.23 10.85 15.82
C SER A 186 -0.89 10.17 16.05
N ILE A 187 -0.73 9.48 17.16
CA ILE A 187 0.51 8.81 17.57
C ILE A 187 0.18 7.37 17.92
N ASN A 188 0.58 6.46 17.04
CA ASN A 188 0.30 5.04 17.19
C ASN A 188 1.58 4.24 16.98
N LEU A 189 1.88 3.33 17.90
CA LEU A 189 2.95 2.36 17.75
C LEU A 189 2.34 1.00 17.41
N VAL A 190 2.70 0.45 16.25
CA VAL A 190 2.28 -0.87 15.80
C VAL A 190 3.46 -1.82 15.97
N SER A 191 3.31 -2.79 16.84
CA SER A 191 4.27 -3.87 17.05
C SER A 191 3.77 -5.12 16.32
N ILE A 192 4.53 -5.60 15.34
CA ILE A 192 4.14 -6.73 14.48
C ILE A 192 5.12 -7.87 14.71
N ASP A 193 4.60 -9.07 14.97
CA ASP A 193 5.42 -10.29 15.04
C ASP A 193 6.04 -10.56 13.67
N ALA A 194 7.37 -10.67 13.61
CA ALA A 194 8.13 -10.76 12.36
C ALA A 194 7.90 -12.08 11.60
N GLU A 195 7.45 -13.14 12.28
CA GLU A 195 7.24 -14.47 11.70
C GLU A 195 5.80 -14.66 11.21
N ASN A 196 4.84 -14.35 12.08
CA ASN A 196 3.43 -14.68 11.84
C ASN A 196 2.52 -13.48 11.58
N GLY A 197 3.06 -12.25 11.63
CA GLY A 197 2.37 -11.02 11.30
C GLY A 197 1.32 -10.56 12.33
N VAL A 198 1.31 -11.13 13.54
CA VAL A 198 0.30 -10.77 14.57
C VAL A 198 0.54 -9.35 15.08
N PRO A 199 -0.39 -8.40 14.83
CA PRO A 199 -0.22 -7.01 15.20
C PRO A 199 -0.71 -6.71 16.62
N VAL A 200 0.00 -5.82 17.29
CA VAL A 200 -0.42 -5.14 18.53
C VAL A 200 -0.34 -3.65 18.29
N MET A 201 -1.42 -2.92 18.55
CA MET A 201 -1.49 -1.46 18.37
C MET A 201 -1.55 -0.75 19.71
N ILE A 202 -0.62 0.17 19.93
CA ILE A 202 -0.56 1.04 21.10
C ILE A 202 -0.84 2.47 20.65
N SER A 203 -1.93 3.07 21.17
CA SER A 203 -2.34 4.44 20.81
C SER A 203 -2.03 5.39 21.96
N LEU A 204 -1.24 6.43 21.68
CA LEU A 204 -0.86 7.44 22.66
C LEU A 204 -1.63 8.74 22.40
N PRO A 205 -2.25 9.34 23.46
CA PRO A 205 -2.96 10.59 23.31
C PRO A 205 -1.94 11.74 23.13
N ARG A 206 -2.23 12.64 22.22
CA ARG A 206 -1.38 13.78 21.92
C ARG A 206 -1.13 14.72 23.12
N ASN A 207 -2.10 14.73 24.07
CA ASN A 207 -2.09 15.56 25.28
C ASN A 207 -1.47 14.86 26.51
N LEU A 208 -0.73 13.77 26.31
CA LEU A 208 0.00 13.10 27.39
C LEU A 208 1.06 14.03 27.98
N GLN A 209 1.07 14.18 29.30
CA GLN A 209 1.98 15.04 30.04
C GLN A 209 3.09 14.23 30.72
N ASN A 210 4.11 14.94 31.19
CA ASN A 210 5.26 14.39 31.93
C ASN A 210 5.95 13.24 31.18
N VAL A 211 5.98 13.31 29.87
CA VAL A 211 6.45 12.25 28.97
C VAL A 211 7.94 11.96 29.23
N PRO A 212 8.32 10.74 29.65
CA PRO A 212 9.72 10.37 29.80
C PRO A 212 10.35 10.14 28.42
N PHE A 213 11.64 10.39 28.32
CA PHE A 213 12.44 10.03 27.16
C PHE A 213 13.15 8.68 27.35
N ALA A 214 13.54 8.04 26.26
CA ALA A 214 14.38 6.84 26.26
C ALA A 214 15.68 7.08 27.08
N GLU A 215 16.26 6.00 27.63
CA GLU A 215 17.41 6.12 28.54
C GLU A 215 18.64 6.79 27.92
N ASP A 216 18.85 6.57 26.63
CA ASP A 216 19.93 7.12 25.82
C ASP A 216 19.59 8.43 25.11
N SER A 217 18.38 8.97 25.30
CA SER A 217 17.92 10.20 24.65
C SER A 217 18.72 11.43 25.12
N PRO A 218 19.23 12.25 24.18
CA PRO A 218 19.85 13.54 24.52
C PRO A 218 18.88 14.51 25.20
N MET A 219 17.57 14.38 24.95
CA MET A 219 16.55 15.23 25.59
C MET A 219 16.55 15.12 27.12
N ARG A 220 17.05 14.03 27.69
CA ARG A 220 17.18 13.89 29.16
C ARG A 220 18.16 14.85 29.78
N THR A 221 19.08 15.40 29.02
CA THR A 221 20.01 16.46 29.54
C THR A 221 19.24 17.75 29.83
N VAL A 222 18.16 18.02 29.10
CA VAL A 222 17.32 19.21 29.27
C VAL A 222 16.10 18.91 30.15
N TYR A 223 15.53 17.70 29.98
CA TYR A 223 14.33 17.25 30.71
C TYR A 223 14.61 15.93 31.46
N PRO A 224 15.43 15.96 32.53
CA PRO A 224 15.84 14.73 33.22
C PRO A 224 14.68 13.96 33.90
N TYR A 225 13.59 14.68 34.21
CA TYR A 225 12.39 14.11 34.84
C TYR A 225 11.22 13.97 33.87
N GLY A 226 11.48 13.96 32.55
CA GLY A 226 10.48 13.95 31.51
C GLY A 226 10.08 15.35 31.04
N PHE A 227 9.31 15.40 29.95
CA PHE A 227 8.84 16.65 29.33
C PHE A 227 7.72 17.29 30.18
N ASN A 228 8.10 18.08 31.18
CA ASN A 228 7.25 18.54 32.30
C ASN A 228 7.30 20.05 32.55
N CYS A 229 7.16 20.87 31.51
CA CYS A 229 7.13 22.35 31.65
C CYS A 229 5.72 22.93 31.86
N GLY A 230 4.80 22.16 32.40
CA GLY A 230 3.41 22.56 32.63
C GLY A 230 2.46 22.11 31.50
N THR A 231 1.34 22.81 31.35
CA THR A 231 0.24 22.45 30.43
C THR A 231 0.62 22.51 28.94
N GLU A 232 1.70 23.18 28.59
CA GLU A 232 2.20 23.28 27.21
C GLU A 232 3.11 22.11 26.83
N CYS A 233 3.68 21.39 27.84
CA CYS A 233 4.55 20.25 27.63
C CYS A 233 3.75 18.96 27.41
N LEU A 234 3.14 18.86 26.26
CA LEU A 234 2.36 17.73 25.80
C LEU A 234 3.18 16.88 24.82
N LEU A 235 2.87 15.60 24.72
CA LEU A 235 3.56 14.69 23.80
C LEU A 235 3.66 15.23 22.37
N ASN A 236 2.60 15.84 21.83
CA ASN A 236 2.61 16.41 20.48
C ASN A 236 3.42 17.71 20.35
N ALA A 237 3.83 18.34 21.45
CA ALA A 237 4.66 19.55 21.43
C ALA A 237 6.16 19.23 21.35
N ILE A 238 6.58 17.99 21.65
CA ILE A 238 7.98 17.57 21.67
C ILE A 238 8.64 17.82 20.33
N HIS A 239 7.99 17.44 19.22
CA HIS A 239 8.52 17.65 17.88
C HIS A 239 8.88 19.13 17.65
N THR A 240 7.93 20.03 17.89
CA THR A 240 8.15 21.47 17.68
C THR A 240 9.23 22.02 18.62
N THR A 241 9.26 21.56 19.88
CA THR A 241 10.27 21.98 20.86
C THR A 241 11.69 21.56 20.49
N ALA A 242 11.81 20.37 19.89
CA ALA A 242 13.12 19.81 19.52
C ALA A 242 13.55 20.13 18.09
N SER A 243 12.67 20.66 17.22
CA SER A 243 12.96 20.87 15.78
C SER A 243 14.22 21.70 15.50
N ASN A 244 14.57 22.62 16.39
CA ASN A 244 15.75 23.48 16.24
C ASN A 244 16.93 23.05 17.14
N ARG A 245 16.82 21.89 17.80
CA ARG A 245 17.84 21.40 18.75
C ARG A 245 18.88 20.53 18.04
N THR A 246 19.53 21.11 17.02
CA THR A 246 20.66 20.47 16.32
C THR A 246 21.85 20.24 17.23
N ASP A 247 21.93 20.96 18.37
CA ASP A 247 22.90 20.74 19.42
C ASP A 247 22.74 19.38 20.12
N LEU A 248 21.49 18.90 20.24
CA LEU A 248 21.19 17.60 20.86
C LEU A 248 21.21 16.45 19.83
N TYR A 249 20.85 16.75 18.57
CA TYR A 249 20.76 15.77 17.48
C TYR A 249 21.56 16.26 16.26
N PRO A 250 22.90 16.31 16.34
CA PRO A 250 23.73 16.94 15.29
C PRO A 250 23.69 16.22 13.94
N GLU A 251 23.39 14.91 13.94
CA GLU A 251 23.35 14.11 12.73
C GLU A 251 21.91 13.92 12.18
N ALA A 252 20.91 14.35 12.95
CA ALA A 252 19.52 14.15 12.57
C ALA A 252 19.07 15.18 11.51
N LYS A 253 18.45 14.70 10.42
CA LYS A 253 17.78 15.56 9.44
C LYS A 253 16.55 16.27 10.04
N ASP A 254 15.91 15.64 11.03
CA ASP A 254 14.71 16.13 11.70
C ASP A 254 14.84 15.86 13.23
N PRO A 255 15.51 16.76 13.98
CA PRO A 255 15.68 16.62 15.44
C PRO A 255 14.35 16.46 16.19
N GLY A 256 13.28 17.10 15.70
CA GLY A 256 11.94 16.99 16.29
C GLY A 256 11.36 15.58 16.18
N LEU A 257 11.60 14.91 15.06
CA LEU A 257 11.16 13.52 14.84
C LEU A 257 11.95 12.57 15.77
N GLU A 258 13.26 12.71 15.86
CA GLU A 258 14.10 11.89 16.75
C GLU A 258 13.67 12.04 18.21
N ALA A 259 13.47 13.26 18.67
CA ALA A 259 12.97 13.50 20.03
C ALA A 259 11.56 12.91 20.25
N THR A 260 10.71 12.87 19.21
CA THR A 260 9.40 12.25 19.31
C THR A 260 9.50 10.72 19.39
N ILE A 261 10.43 10.12 18.66
CA ILE A 261 10.77 8.70 18.74
C ILE A 261 11.23 8.36 20.14
N ASP A 262 12.23 9.09 20.66
CA ASP A 262 12.76 8.93 22.02
C ASP A 262 11.67 9.02 23.09
N ALA A 263 10.71 9.93 22.90
CA ALA A 263 9.59 10.10 23.82
C ALA A 263 8.63 8.88 23.77
N VAL A 264 8.29 8.39 22.59
CA VAL A 264 7.42 7.21 22.43
C VAL A 264 8.11 5.96 22.98
N GLU A 265 9.41 5.79 22.75
CA GLU A 265 10.21 4.73 23.36
C GLU A 265 10.21 4.84 24.89
N GLY A 266 10.37 6.05 25.41
CA GLY A 266 10.31 6.33 26.84
C GLY A 266 8.97 5.97 27.45
N VAL A 267 7.85 6.30 26.79
CA VAL A 267 6.50 5.95 27.26
C VAL A 267 6.25 4.45 27.22
N THR A 268 6.58 3.81 26.09
CA THR A 268 6.17 2.43 25.81
C THR A 268 7.17 1.38 26.33
N GLY A 269 8.42 1.75 26.50
CA GLY A 269 9.53 0.83 26.80
C GLY A 269 9.91 -0.06 25.61
N LEU A 270 9.43 0.27 24.39
CA LEU A 270 9.72 -0.44 23.17
C LEU A 270 10.62 0.40 22.28
N ARG A 271 11.71 -0.19 21.78
CA ARG A 271 12.55 0.44 20.75
C ARG A 271 11.84 0.42 19.41
N ILE A 272 11.94 1.52 18.66
CA ILE A 272 11.30 1.73 17.38
C ILE A 272 12.24 1.31 16.24
N ASN A 273 11.80 0.39 15.39
CA ASN A 273 12.54 -0.01 14.20
C ASN A 273 12.38 1.03 13.09
N TYR A 274 11.14 1.39 12.79
CA TYR A 274 10.82 2.26 11.67
C TYR A 274 9.72 3.25 12.04
N HIS A 275 9.64 4.33 11.28
CA HIS A 275 8.55 5.28 11.41
C HIS A 275 7.87 5.53 10.06
N VAL A 276 6.60 5.93 10.11
CA VAL A 276 5.81 6.39 8.97
C VAL A 276 5.11 7.68 9.39
N LEU A 277 5.41 8.75 8.71
CA LEU A 277 4.82 10.05 8.94
C LEU A 277 3.92 10.41 7.76
N VAL A 278 2.64 10.64 8.04
CA VAL A 278 1.63 10.92 7.02
C VAL A 278 0.96 12.25 7.33
N ASN A 279 0.96 13.18 6.37
CA ASN A 279 0.17 14.39 6.52
C ASN A 279 -1.28 14.18 6.01
N MET A 280 -2.15 15.15 6.30
CA MET A 280 -3.57 15.06 5.96
C MET A 280 -3.84 14.87 4.47
N LYS A 281 -3.05 15.53 3.62
CA LYS A 281 -3.21 15.50 2.18
C LYS A 281 -2.74 14.15 1.61
N GLY A 282 -1.61 13.64 2.12
CA GLY A 282 -1.10 12.31 1.78
C GLY A 282 -2.07 11.20 2.16
N PHE A 283 -2.65 11.29 3.35
CA PHE A 283 -3.67 10.33 3.79
C PHE A 283 -4.89 10.34 2.86
N SER A 284 -5.46 11.52 2.57
CA SER A 284 -6.62 11.64 1.67
C SER A 284 -6.31 11.07 0.29
N SER A 285 -5.14 11.42 -0.27
CA SER A 285 -4.71 10.93 -1.58
C SER A 285 -4.48 9.41 -1.62
N LEU A 286 -3.94 8.82 -0.55
CA LEU A 286 -3.77 7.37 -0.44
C LEU A 286 -5.13 6.66 -0.45
N VAL A 287 -6.09 7.15 0.31
CA VAL A 287 -7.45 6.59 0.35
C VAL A 287 -8.13 6.70 -1.02
N ASP A 288 -8.02 7.86 -1.69
CA ASP A 288 -8.59 8.05 -3.03
C ASP A 288 -7.93 7.15 -4.07
N ALA A 289 -6.61 6.98 -4.01
CA ALA A 289 -5.86 6.14 -4.94
C ALA A 289 -6.26 4.66 -4.88
N VAL A 290 -6.70 4.18 -3.72
CA VAL A 290 -7.18 2.79 -3.55
C VAL A 290 -8.68 2.63 -3.75
N GLY A 291 -9.38 3.70 -4.18
CA GLY A 291 -10.80 3.69 -4.48
C GLY A 291 -11.72 3.86 -3.28
N GLY A 292 -11.21 4.44 -2.19
CA GLY A 292 -11.96 4.67 -0.96
C GLY A 292 -11.93 3.49 0.00
N ILE A 293 -12.46 3.70 1.22
CA ILE A 293 -12.51 2.71 2.30
C ILE A 293 -13.96 2.50 2.72
N GLU A 294 -14.40 1.24 2.77
CA GLU A 294 -15.73 0.86 3.23
C GLU A 294 -15.77 0.76 4.74
N MET A 295 -16.69 1.49 5.37
CA MET A 295 -16.84 1.54 6.82
C MET A 295 -18.32 1.55 7.22
N GLU A 296 -18.59 1.04 8.43
CA GLU A 296 -19.86 1.24 9.12
C GLU A 296 -19.76 2.51 9.97
N ILE A 297 -20.61 3.50 9.67
CA ILE A 297 -20.68 4.78 10.39
C ILE A 297 -21.84 4.69 11.37
N THR A 298 -21.55 4.79 12.66
CA THR A 298 -22.55 4.61 13.72
C THR A 298 -23.26 5.89 14.11
N GLU A 299 -22.64 7.04 13.87
CA GLU A 299 -23.16 8.38 14.22
C GLU A 299 -22.84 9.41 13.12
N PRO A 300 -23.62 10.47 12.97
CA PRO A 300 -23.31 11.52 11.98
C PRO A 300 -21.98 12.20 12.32
N ILE A 301 -21.07 12.28 11.35
CA ILE A 301 -19.76 12.91 11.53
C ILE A 301 -19.71 14.24 10.79
N ALA A 302 -19.55 15.33 11.52
CA ALA A 302 -19.50 16.67 10.93
C ALA A 302 -18.22 16.88 10.11
N MET A 303 -18.37 17.37 8.87
CA MET A 303 -17.30 17.78 7.98
C MET A 303 -17.28 19.31 7.88
N PHE A 304 -16.13 19.93 8.15
CA PHE A 304 -15.93 21.37 7.93
C PHE A 304 -15.07 21.61 6.69
N GLY A 305 -15.23 22.80 6.08
CA GLY A 305 -14.31 23.28 5.07
C GLY A 305 -14.77 23.12 3.63
N THR A 306 -16.07 23.29 3.38
CA THR A 306 -16.55 23.77 2.09
C THR A 306 -16.52 25.30 2.09
N GLU A 307 -16.51 25.95 0.91
CA GLU A 307 -16.52 27.42 0.77
C GLU A 307 -17.66 28.10 1.54
N ASP A 308 -18.72 27.35 1.84
CA ASP A 308 -19.82 27.75 2.71
C ASP A 308 -19.60 27.21 4.14
N ALA A 309 -18.83 27.91 4.95
CA ALA A 309 -18.60 27.61 6.37
C ALA A 309 -19.88 27.45 7.21
N TRP A 310 -21.02 27.86 6.68
CA TRP A 310 -22.33 27.88 7.32
C TRP A 310 -23.15 26.60 7.09
N LYS A 311 -22.81 25.76 6.13
CA LYS A 311 -23.49 24.47 5.87
C LYS A 311 -22.61 23.36 6.42
N GLN A 312 -22.94 22.87 7.61
CA GLN A 312 -22.34 21.63 8.11
C GLN A 312 -22.79 20.47 7.21
N ILE A 313 -21.82 19.86 6.55
CA ILE A 313 -22.02 18.62 5.81
C ILE A 313 -21.66 17.48 6.75
N TYR A 314 -22.49 16.45 6.82
CA TYR A 314 -22.28 15.27 7.66
C TYR A 314 -22.08 14.03 6.83
N ILE A 315 -21.11 13.20 7.24
CA ILE A 315 -21.06 11.79 6.84
C ILE A 315 -22.22 11.13 7.60
N GLN A 316 -23.17 10.57 6.88
CA GLN A 316 -24.37 10.00 7.48
C GLN A 316 -24.09 8.61 8.07
N PRO A 317 -24.84 8.15 9.07
CA PRO A 317 -24.75 6.78 9.57
C PRO A 317 -25.07 5.74 8.50
N GLY A 318 -24.51 4.55 8.66
CA GLY A 318 -24.71 3.39 7.79
C GLY A 318 -23.42 2.92 7.12
N ARG A 319 -23.52 1.78 6.44
CA ARG A 319 -22.41 1.22 5.68
C ARG A 319 -22.20 1.96 4.38
N GLN A 320 -21.04 2.56 4.22
CA GLN A 320 -20.72 3.36 3.05
C GLN A 320 -19.21 3.34 2.74
N ARG A 321 -18.87 3.70 1.51
CA ARG A 321 -17.50 3.86 1.07
C ARG A 321 -17.08 5.31 1.17
N LEU A 322 -16.13 5.59 2.05
CA LEU A 322 -15.59 6.92 2.26
C LEU A 322 -14.50 7.20 1.22
N ASN A 323 -14.55 8.35 0.56
CA ASN A 323 -13.44 8.90 -0.20
C ASN A 323 -12.37 9.48 0.74
N GLY A 324 -11.23 9.93 0.18
CA GLY A 324 -10.11 10.41 1.01
C GLY A 324 -10.46 11.60 1.89
N LYS A 325 -11.31 12.52 1.40
CA LYS A 325 -11.77 13.67 2.19
C LYS A 325 -12.69 13.23 3.34
N GLU A 326 -13.63 12.34 3.06
CA GLU A 326 -14.54 11.81 4.07
C GLU A 326 -13.82 10.98 5.13
N ALA A 327 -12.91 10.08 4.71
CA ALA A 327 -12.09 9.31 5.63
C ALA A 327 -11.21 10.19 6.52
N LEU A 328 -10.63 11.26 5.95
CA LEU A 328 -9.87 12.25 6.72
C LEU A 328 -10.74 12.95 7.77
N TRP A 329 -11.95 13.38 7.39
CA TRP A 329 -12.86 14.03 8.34
C TRP A 329 -13.40 13.07 9.38
N TYR A 330 -13.65 11.81 9.04
CA TYR A 330 -14.03 10.78 10.00
C TYR A 330 -12.96 10.63 11.10
N GLY A 331 -11.69 10.57 10.72
CA GLY A 331 -10.57 10.46 11.67
C GLY A 331 -10.19 11.76 12.39
N ARG A 332 -10.71 12.93 11.97
CA ARG A 332 -10.27 14.25 12.44
C ARG A 332 -11.35 15.01 13.23
N SER A 333 -12.62 14.85 12.86
CA SER A 333 -13.72 15.63 13.45
C SER A 333 -13.78 15.49 14.97
N ARG A 334 -13.93 16.62 15.65
CA ARG A 334 -14.12 16.71 17.12
C ARG A 334 -15.43 17.39 17.48
N VAL A 335 -16.27 17.63 16.48
CA VAL A 335 -17.58 18.25 16.70
C VAL A 335 -18.46 17.24 17.41
N GLN A 336 -19.05 17.65 18.52
CA GLN A 336 -19.89 16.80 19.38
C GLN A 336 -19.17 15.56 19.96
N SER A 337 -17.82 15.54 19.95
CA SER A 337 -17.03 14.43 20.49
C SER A 337 -15.73 14.93 21.12
N ASP A 338 -15.18 14.14 22.03
CA ASP A 338 -13.89 14.42 22.66
C ASP A 338 -12.70 13.92 21.83
N ASP A 339 -11.50 14.20 22.32
CA ASP A 339 -10.26 13.76 21.67
C ASP A 339 -10.09 12.23 21.67
N TYR A 340 -10.62 11.55 22.68
CA TYR A 340 -10.54 10.10 22.82
C TYR A 340 -11.49 9.38 21.86
N THR A 341 -12.69 9.90 21.64
CA THR A 341 -13.61 9.40 20.59
C THR A 341 -12.96 9.50 19.21
N ARG A 342 -12.26 10.60 18.93
CA ARG A 342 -11.46 10.73 17.70
C ARG A 342 -10.38 9.65 17.59
N MET A 343 -9.65 9.37 18.66
CA MET A 343 -8.65 8.29 18.69
C MET A 343 -9.28 6.92 18.37
N GLY A 344 -10.45 6.63 18.92
CA GLY A 344 -11.22 5.42 18.60
C GLY A 344 -11.56 5.33 17.11
N ARG A 345 -12.08 6.43 16.52
CA ARG A 345 -12.35 6.49 15.08
C ARG A 345 -11.10 6.29 14.22
N GLN A 346 -9.96 6.84 14.60
CA GLN A 346 -8.68 6.62 13.92
C GLN A 346 -8.25 5.14 13.94
N LYS A 347 -8.48 4.44 15.05
CA LYS A 347 -8.20 2.99 15.16
C LYS A 347 -9.10 2.18 14.25
N CYS A 348 -10.41 2.47 14.22
CA CYS A 348 -11.35 1.81 13.30
C CYS A 348 -10.97 2.04 11.83
N LEU A 349 -10.55 3.26 11.51
CA LEU A 349 -10.09 3.60 10.16
C LEU A 349 -8.82 2.82 9.79
N MET A 350 -7.82 2.73 10.68
CA MET A 350 -6.60 1.94 10.45
C MET A 350 -6.92 0.45 10.29
N GLN A 351 -7.84 -0.10 11.06
CA GLN A 351 -8.28 -1.48 10.90
C GLN A 351 -8.96 -1.71 9.54
N ALA A 352 -9.86 -0.81 9.13
CA ALA A 352 -10.53 -0.88 7.84
C ALA A 352 -9.52 -0.79 6.68
N MET A 353 -8.51 0.07 6.80
CA MET A 353 -7.41 0.16 5.84
C MET A 353 -6.65 -1.17 5.78
N LEU A 354 -6.20 -1.72 6.90
CA LEU A 354 -5.47 -2.99 6.92
C LEU A 354 -6.27 -4.13 6.28
N LYS A 355 -7.57 -4.20 6.53
CA LYS A 355 -8.44 -5.25 5.98
C LYS A 355 -8.70 -5.09 4.48
N GLN A 356 -8.75 -3.88 3.96
CA GLN A 356 -9.19 -3.59 2.58
C GLN A 356 -8.04 -3.30 1.62
N LEU A 357 -6.94 -2.73 2.11
CA LEU A 357 -5.78 -2.46 1.26
C LEU A 357 -5.02 -3.74 0.97
N SER A 358 -4.63 -3.91 -0.30
CA SER A 358 -3.66 -4.92 -0.70
C SER A 358 -2.39 -4.26 -1.24
N PRO A 359 -1.21 -4.85 -1.01
CA PRO A 359 0.02 -4.32 -1.58
C PRO A 359 -0.05 -4.14 -3.10
N GLU A 360 -0.74 -5.05 -3.79
CA GLU A 360 -0.92 -4.98 -5.25
C GLU A 360 -1.71 -3.73 -5.67
N GLN A 361 -2.77 -3.36 -4.92
CA GLN A 361 -3.53 -2.14 -5.19
C GLN A 361 -2.68 -0.89 -4.98
N VAL A 362 -1.82 -0.87 -3.97
CA VAL A 362 -0.90 0.24 -3.72
C VAL A 362 0.09 0.38 -4.88
N VAL A 363 0.67 -0.73 -5.35
CA VAL A 363 1.59 -0.73 -6.51
C VAL A 363 0.89 -0.30 -7.79
N LEU A 364 -0.30 -0.85 -8.10
CA LEU A 364 -1.05 -0.50 -9.30
C LEU A 364 -1.48 0.98 -9.33
N ASN A 365 -1.75 1.57 -8.16
CA ASN A 365 -2.13 2.97 -8.04
C ASN A 365 -0.97 3.90 -7.65
N ALA A 366 0.26 3.37 -7.64
CA ALA A 366 1.46 4.11 -7.29
C ALA A 366 1.61 5.44 -8.06
N GLY A 367 1.19 5.47 -9.34
CA GLY A 367 1.21 6.69 -10.15
C GLY A 367 0.29 7.80 -9.65
N GLN A 368 -0.83 7.48 -9.03
CA GLN A 368 -1.71 8.45 -8.40
C GLN A 368 -1.16 8.89 -7.04
N ILE A 369 -0.62 7.94 -6.29
CA ILE A 369 0.04 8.19 -5.00
C ILE A 369 1.25 9.10 -5.20
N ALA A 370 2.11 8.87 -6.22
CA ALA A 370 3.28 9.67 -6.52
C ALA A 370 2.96 11.14 -6.81
N LYS A 371 1.96 11.39 -7.65
CA LYS A 371 1.57 12.75 -8.06
C LYS A 371 1.15 13.63 -6.90
N SER A 372 0.71 13.03 -5.80
CA SER A 372 0.17 13.73 -4.65
C SER A 372 1.04 13.64 -3.39
N SER A 373 2.10 12.82 -3.35
CA SER A 373 2.59 12.30 -2.07
C SER A 373 4.08 12.45 -1.75
N ALA A 374 4.93 12.89 -2.66
CA ALA A 374 6.37 12.96 -2.39
C ALA A 374 6.75 13.82 -1.16
N GLU A 375 5.95 14.83 -0.82
CA GLU A 375 6.12 15.67 0.39
C GLU A 375 5.19 15.25 1.55
N MET A 376 4.34 14.23 1.35
CA MET A 376 3.19 13.94 2.19
C MET A 376 3.30 12.64 2.98
N LEU A 377 4.15 11.73 2.55
CA LEU A 377 4.49 10.48 3.20
C LEU A 377 6.00 10.40 3.36
N ARG A 378 6.47 10.28 4.60
CA ARG A 378 7.90 10.13 4.92
C ARG A 378 8.08 8.87 5.76
N THR A 379 9.06 8.04 5.40
CA THR A 379 9.41 6.84 6.15
C THR A 379 10.90 6.56 6.04
N ASP A 380 11.41 5.82 7.01
CA ASP A 380 12.77 5.25 7.02
C ASP A 380 12.75 3.74 6.72
N ILE A 381 11.62 3.17 6.28
CA ILE A 381 11.57 1.79 5.80
C ILE A 381 12.36 1.72 4.49
N PRO A 382 13.39 0.86 4.38
CA PRO A 382 14.15 0.70 3.15
C PRO A 382 13.29 0.13 2.02
N ALA A 383 13.56 0.51 0.78
CA ALA A 383 12.88 -0.04 -0.39
C ALA A 383 13.03 -1.58 -0.47
N SER A 384 14.18 -2.11 -0.07
CA SER A 384 14.49 -3.55 -0.02
C SER A 384 13.61 -4.34 0.97
N GLU A 385 12.99 -3.69 1.96
CA GLU A 385 12.14 -4.34 2.96
C GLU A 385 10.65 -4.30 2.59
N LEU A 386 10.27 -3.65 1.49
CA LEU A 386 8.86 -3.49 1.10
C LEU A 386 8.15 -4.82 0.86
N GLY A 387 8.84 -5.81 0.29
CA GLY A 387 8.29 -7.16 0.11
C GLY A 387 8.02 -7.85 1.43
N ALA A 388 8.98 -7.80 2.36
CA ALA A 388 8.84 -8.38 3.69
C ALA A 388 7.70 -7.72 4.48
N PHE A 389 7.62 -6.38 4.48
CA PHE A 389 6.51 -5.66 5.12
C PHE A 389 5.17 -5.87 4.41
N GLY A 390 5.17 -6.02 3.09
CA GLY A 390 3.99 -6.39 2.32
C GLY A 390 3.43 -7.76 2.72
N ASP A 391 4.29 -8.76 2.89
CA ASP A 391 3.92 -10.09 3.39
C ASP A 391 3.41 -10.03 4.84
N LEU A 392 4.09 -9.29 5.72
CA LEU A 392 3.62 -9.08 7.10
C LEU A 392 2.25 -8.40 7.14
N ALA A 393 2.00 -7.41 6.30
CA ALA A 393 0.70 -6.75 6.19
C ALA A 393 -0.39 -7.72 5.71
N LEU A 394 -0.09 -8.59 4.73
CA LEU A 394 -1.00 -9.64 4.27
C LEU A 394 -1.31 -10.67 5.37
N LYS A 395 -0.30 -11.08 6.12
CA LYS A 395 -0.48 -11.98 7.29
C LYS A 395 -1.30 -11.31 8.39
N ALA A 396 -1.08 -10.02 8.63
CA ALA A 396 -1.78 -9.24 9.65
C ALA A 396 -3.26 -8.99 9.31
N LYS A 397 -3.60 -8.92 8.02
CA LYS A 397 -4.94 -8.59 7.50
C LYS A 397 -6.04 -9.46 8.09
N ASP A 398 -5.77 -10.75 8.24
CA ASP A 398 -6.72 -11.76 8.72
C ASP A 398 -6.56 -12.07 10.22
N ARG A 399 -5.74 -11.29 10.93
CA ARG A 399 -5.50 -11.47 12.36
C ARG A 399 -6.28 -10.44 13.18
N PRO A 400 -6.74 -10.82 14.40
CA PRO A 400 -7.29 -9.83 15.31
C PRO A 400 -6.18 -8.86 15.75
N ILE A 401 -6.51 -7.58 15.82
CA ILE A 401 -5.58 -6.53 16.26
C ILE A 401 -5.77 -6.37 17.78
N ALA A 402 -4.80 -6.84 18.54
CA ALA A 402 -4.76 -6.54 19.97
C ALA A 402 -4.42 -5.06 20.16
N THR A 403 -5.12 -4.35 21.04
CA THR A 403 -4.96 -2.90 21.17
C THR A 403 -4.92 -2.43 22.62
N LEU A 404 -4.13 -1.37 22.86
CA LEU A 404 -4.09 -0.63 24.10
C LEU A 404 -4.09 0.87 23.83
N SER A 405 -4.99 1.63 24.45
CA SER A 405 -4.98 3.09 24.42
C SER A 405 -4.63 3.65 25.78
N VAL A 406 -3.69 4.58 25.81
CA VAL A 406 -3.28 5.27 27.03
C VAL A 406 -4.26 6.43 27.31
N VAL A 407 -5.49 6.10 27.68
CA VAL A 407 -6.57 7.09 27.88
C VAL A 407 -7.38 6.81 29.16
N PRO A 408 -8.07 7.82 29.72
CA PRO A 408 -9.02 7.61 30.80
C PRO A 408 -10.15 6.63 30.41
N PRO A 409 -10.73 5.94 31.37
CA PRO A 409 -10.45 5.99 32.81
C PRO A 409 -9.25 5.14 33.24
N ARG A 410 -8.70 4.27 32.36
CA ARG A 410 -7.63 3.33 32.71
C ARG A 410 -6.31 4.04 33.03
N TYR A 411 -5.97 5.09 32.30
CA TYR A 411 -4.73 5.85 32.50
C TYR A 411 -5.03 7.36 32.57
N SER A 412 -4.42 8.03 33.54
CA SER A 412 -4.41 9.49 33.59
C SER A 412 -3.50 10.04 32.49
N THR A 413 -3.94 11.07 31.76
CA THR A 413 -3.08 11.75 30.79
C THR A 413 -2.32 12.95 31.39
N VAL A 414 -2.71 13.39 32.59
CA VAL A 414 -2.07 14.48 33.32
C VAL A 414 -0.99 13.97 34.28
N THR A 415 -1.29 12.89 34.98
CA THR A 415 -0.37 12.21 35.90
C THR A 415 -0.26 10.73 35.55
N PRO A 416 0.35 10.39 34.40
CA PRO A 416 0.41 9.01 33.93
C PRO A 416 1.38 8.17 34.77
N ASP A 417 0.99 6.93 35.05
CA ASP A 417 1.92 5.92 35.58
C ASP A 417 2.57 5.16 34.43
N PHE A 418 3.76 5.59 34.03
CA PHE A 418 4.50 5.00 32.92
C PHE A 418 5.00 3.59 33.23
N GLN A 419 5.16 3.21 34.50
CA GLN A 419 5.53 1.86 34.89
C GLN A 419 4.38 0.90 34.62
N GLN A 420 3.16 1.28 35.02
CA GLN A 420 1.94 0.52 34.71
C GLN A 420 1.72 0.41 33.20
N ILE A 421 1.85 1.51 32.46
CA ILE A 421 1.68 1.55 31.00
C ILE A 421 2.61 0.53 30.33
N ARG A 422 3.90 0.53 30.67
CA ARG A 422 4.90 -0.39 30.11
C ARG A 422 4.60 -1.86 30.48
N ALA A 423 4.20 -2.11 31.71
CA ALA A 423 3.81 -3.45 32.18
C ALA A 423 2.59 -4.00 31.41
N ASP A 424 1.58 -3.15 31.21
CA ASP A 424 0.36 -3.53 30.49
C ASP A 424 0.64 -3.75 28.98
N ILE A 425 1.51 -2.96 28.37
CA ILE A 425 1.98 -3.17 27.00
C ILE A 425 2.71 -4.53 26.87
N ALA A 426 3.62 -4.83 27.78
CA ALA A 426 4.35 -6.09 27.77
C ALA A 426 3.42 -7.29 27.97
N ALA A 427 2.43 -7.17 28.86
CA ALA A 427 1.40 -8.19 29.09
C ALA A 427 0.53 -8.42 27.85
N LEU A 428 0.14 -7.33 27.15
CA LEU A 428 -0.66 -7.41 25.93
C LEU A 428 0.12 -8.12 24.80
N ILE A 429 1.39 -7.78 24.59
CA ILE A 429 2.25 -8.45 23.62
C ILE A 429 2.37 -9.95 23.96
N ALA A 430 2.69 -10.30 25.20
CA ALA A 430 2.79 -11.68 25.63
C ALA A 430 1.45 -12.47 25.50
N LYS A 431 0.32 -11.81 25.72
CA LYS A 431 -1.02 -12.39 25.51
C LYS A 431 -1.25 -12.67 24.02
N SER A 432 -0.93 -11.72 23.15
CA SER A 432 -1.05 -11.82 21.70
C SER A 432 -0.20 -12.97 21.13
N GLU A 433 1.04 -13.12 21.58
CA GLU A 433 1.94 -14.21 21.17
C GLU A 433 1.43 -15.60 21.63
N ARG A 434 0.92 -15.70 22.85
CA ARG A 434 0.30 -16.96 23.34
C ARG A 434 -0.92 -17.36 22.52
N GLN A 435 -1.76 -16.39 22.14
CA GLN A 435 -2.93 -16.64 21.31
C GLN A 435 -2.54 -17.09 19.89
N ALA A 436 -1.50 -16.49 19.32
CA ALA A 436 -0.97 -16.87 18.00
C ALA A 436 -0.46 -18.32 17.99
N LYS A 437 0.32 -18.70 19.01
CA LYS A 437 0.82 -20.09 19.17
C LYS A 437 -0.29 -21.12 19.35
N ARG A 438 -1.36 -20.77 20.06
CA ARG A 438 -2.52 -21.66 20.24
C ARG A 438 -3.30 -21.91 18.95
N LYS A 439 -3.48 -20.90 18.10
CA LYS A 439 -4.17 -21.06 16.81
C LYS A 439 -3.32 -21.78 15.75
N GLY A 440 -2.02 -21.86 15.93
CA GLY A 440 -1.09 -22.62 15.07
C GLY A 440 -0.88 -24.09 15.49
N ALA A 441 -1.36 -24.48 16.67
CA ALA A 441 -1.31 -25.89 17.13
C ALA A 441 -2.47 -26.68 16.51
N PRO A 442 -2.27 -27.95 16.07
CA PRO A 442 -3.37 -28.81 15.63
C PRO A 442 -4.39 -28.94 16.75
N GLU A 443 -5.65 -28.73 16.44
CA GLU A 443 -6.76 -28.89 17.37
C GLU A 443 -6.74 -30.33 17.91
N PRO A 444 -6.64 -30.57 19.25
CA PRO A 444 -6.75 -31.90 19.80
C PRO A 444 -8.16 -32.43 19.50
N ALA A 445 -8.23 -33.64 18.95
CA ALA A 445 -9.47 -34.30 18.63
C ALA A 445 -10.45 -34.18 19.82
N PRO A 446 -11.75 -33.94 19.57
CA PRO A 446 -12.71 -33.74 20.65
C PRO A 446 -12.81 -35.01 21.52
N THR A 447 -12.24 -34.93 22.71
CA THR A 447 -12.48 -35.92 23.75
C THR A 447 -13.89 -35.67 24.27
N ALA A 448 -14.79 -36.63 24.07
CA ALA A 448 -16.14 -36.60 24.59
C ALA A 448 -16.08 -36.45 26.12
N SER A 449 -16.35 -35.27 26.63
CA SER A 449 -16.59 -35.04 28.05
C SER A 449 -18.08 -34.97 28.30
N THR A 450 -18.52 -35.91 29.10
CA THR A 450 -19.86 -36.05 29.68
C THR A 450 -20.21 -34.77 30.44
N GLU A 451 -21.30 -34.13 30.05
CA GLU A 451 -21.91 -32.98 30.73
C GLU A 451 -22.35 -33.34 32.16
N PRO A 452 -22.21 -32.39 33.10
CA PRO A 452 -23.20 -32.19 34.11
C PRO A 452 -24.05 -30.94 33.82
N THR A 453 -25.32 -31.16 33.63
CA THR A 453 -26.36 -30.14 33.52
C THR A 453 -26.37 -29.27 34.79
N THR A 454 -25.95 -28.02 34.64
CA THR A 454 -26.21 -26.97 35.63
C THR A 454 -26.90 -25.82 34.91
N THR A 455 -28.15 -25.62 35.27
CA THR A 455 -29.00 -24.49 34.85
C THR A 455 -28.34 -23.17 35.28
N ALA A 456 -27.72 -22.46 34.37
CA ALA A 456 -27.23 -21.12 34.60
C ALA A 456 -28.17 -20.14 33.87
N THR A 457 -28.77 -19.27 34.64
CA THR A 457 -29.56 -18.11 34.24
C THR A 457 -28.72 -17.25 33.25
N GLU A 458 -29.21 -17.12 32.03
CA GLU A 458 -28.65 -16.27 31.00
C GLU A 458 -28.68 -14.80 31.44
N PRO A 459 -27.58 -14.06 31.48
CA PRO A 459 -27.64 -12.59 31.51
C PRO A 459 -28.04 -12.13 30.13
N SER A 460 -29.18 -11.45 30.04
CA SER A 460 -29.68 -10.73 28.86
C SER A 460 -28.59 -9.76 28.36
N THR A 461 -27.82 -10.18 27.39
CA THR A 461 -26.91 -9.30 26.67
C THR A 461 -27.71 -8.58 25.58
N THR A 462 -28.14 -7.37 25.89
CA THR A 462 -28.56 -6.38 24.89
C THR A 462 -27.39 -6.22 23.89
N PRO A 463 -27.61 -6.36 22.59
CA PRO A 463 -26.53 -6.13 21.61
C PRO A 463 -26.08 -4.67 21.72
N THR A 464 -24.88 -4.47 22.28
CA THR A 464 -24.27 -3.15 22.37
C THR A 464 -23.88 -2.73 20.95
N THR A 465 -24.51 -1.69 20.42
CA THR A 465 -24.15 -1.10 19.13
C THR A 465 -22.67 -0.70 19.16
N PRO A 466 -21.85 -1.08 18.18
CA PRO A 466 -20.46 -0.66 18.11
C PRO A 466 -20.34 0.85 18.22
N SER A 467 -19.48 1.35 19.09
CA SER A 467 -19.23 2.79 19.24
C SER A 467 -17.74 3.07 19.14
N PRO A 468 -17.29 4.12 18.42
CA PRO A 468 -15.90 4.48 18.32
C PRO A 468 -15.20 4.71 19.66
N SER A 469 -15.94 5.19 20.68
CA SER A 469 -15.40 5.33 22.05
C SER A 469 -15.08 3.97 22.70
N ALA A 470 -15.83 2.91 22.36
CA ALA A 470 -15.56 1.56 22.83
C ALA A 470 -14.23 1.01 22.31
N ALA A 471 -13.77 1.44 21.13
CA ALA A 471 -12.50 1.01 20.57
C ALA A 471 -11.27 1.37 21.42
N ASN A 472 -11.39 2.35 22.31
CA ASN A 472 -10.32 2.70 23.25
C ASN A 472 -10.28 1.81 24.48
N ASN A 473 -11.39 1.16 24.82
CA ASN A 473 -11.55 0.37 26.04
C ASN A 473 -11.57 -1.14 25.76
N THR A 474 -11.22 -1.56 24.55
CA THR A 474 -11.17 -2.97 24.16
C THR A 474 -9.73 -3.44 23.96
N ASP A 475 -9.48 -4.70 24.29
CA ASP A 475 -8.22 -5.38 23.97
C ASP A 475 -8.23 -5.98 22.55
N ASP A 476 -9.40 -6.06 21.91
CA ASP A 476 -9.58 -6.55 20.53
C ASP A 476 -10.40 -5.53 19.72
N LEU A 477 -9.76 -4.93 18.74
CA LEU A 477 -10.34 -3.88 17.92
C LEU A 477 -11.49 -4.39 17.03
N SER A 478 -11.46 -5.66 16.63
CA SER A 478 -12.46 -6.24 15.74
C SER A 478 -13.87 -6.30 16.34
N ALA A 479 -13.97 -6.26 17.66
CA ALA A 479 -15.24 -6.25 18.37
C ALA A 479 -15.88 -4.85 18.48
N SER A 480 -15.15 -3.78 18.17
CA SER A 480 -15.57 -2.40 18.41
C SER A 480 -15.72 -1.56 17.13
N CYS A 481 -15.26 -2.09 16.02
CA CYS A 481 -15.29 -1.47 14.71
C CYS A 481 -15.99 -2.35 13.68
#